data_3ca2c4e243727c835ac0ece0290c96fb
#
_entry.id   3ca2c4e243727c835ac0ece0290c96fb
#
_cell.length_a   1.000
_cell.length_b   1.000
_cell.length_c   1.000
_cell.angle_alpha   90.00
_cell.angle_beta   90.00
_cell.angle_gamma   90.00
#
_symmetry.space_group_name_H-M   'P 1'
#
loop_
_entity.id
_entity.type
_entity.pdbx_description
1 polymer ?
#
loop_
_entity_poly.entity_id
_entity_poly.type
_entity_poly.pdbx_seq_one_letter_code
_entity_poly.pdbx_strand_id
1 'polypeptide(L)'
;MSEEDGFDLAIIQGIPGFYGQFGYFYSIPLENHINLHFHMLPFSHDGYSFRLAELDDIPFLMQEDEAYRAQYAFSAVRNEAKWRYMLTESLETEYGSEFWIMESGGEKFYCRIPQDGFGEGLIVSEISEGISTPALQAFFAFCKEKAQERDKPYIRLNLHYEATAARMAFGLGAKEGRPYAWQIKIPDVICLLKSMTPVLEKRIMASAFKDYTGTFRLEFYKSSVDMVWEKGKLKSVCKADGDADDSFYMNSQLFPALALGHRSWQELRHIHPDIFVGSAESALFLETLFPKKASWIHEQY
;
A
#
# COMPACT_ATOMS: atom_id res chain seq x y z
N MET A 1 -7.17 13.66 17.45
CA MET A 1 -8.11 12.94 16.59
C MET A 1 -8.63 11.80 17.43
N SER A 2 -9.87 11.91 17.79
CA SER A 2 -10.55 11.05 18.74
C SER A 2 -11.37 9.98 17.99
N GLU A 3 -11.80 8.97 18.73
CA GLU A 3 -12.83 8.01 18.30
C GLU A 3 -14.13 8.72 17.83
N GLU A 4 -14.32 10.00 18.20
CA GLU A 4 -15.46 10.83 17.84
C GLU A 4 -15.45 11.31 16.38
N ASP A 5 -14.30 11.29 15.69
CA ASP A 5 -14.17 11.82 14.33
C ASP A 5 -14.56 10.80 13.24
N GLY A 6 -14.86 9.55 13.61
CA GLY A 6 -15.37 8.51 12.71
C GLY A 6 -14.37 7.95 11.70
N PHE A 7 -13.07 8.07 11.95
CA PHE A 7 -12.01 7.49 11.11
C PHE A 7 -11.67 6.06 11.57
N ASP A 8 -11.61 5.13 10.63
CA ASP A 8 -11.20 3.75 10.88
C ASP A 8 -9.68 3.61 11.09
N LEU A 9 -8.88 4.48 10.46
CA LEU A 9 -7.42 4.48 10.51
C LEU A 9 -6.89 5.90 10.72
N ALA A 10 -5.86 6.02 11.55
CA ALA A 10 -5.01 7.20 11.63
C ALA A 10 -3.61 6.83 11.14
N ILE A 11 -3.14 7.52 10.11
CA ILE A 11 -1.90 7.22 9.39
C ILE A 11 -0.97 8.41 9.49
N ILE A 12 0.30 8.18 9.80
CA ILE A 12 1.29 9.24 9.93
C ILE A 12 2.65 8.82 9.38
N GLN A 13 3.30 9.71 8.69
CA GLN A 13 4.74 9.69 8.44
C GLN A 13 5.42 10.30 9.67
N GLY A 14 5.71 9.46 10.65
CA GLY A 14 6.11 9.94 11.96
C GLY A 14 7.63 9.94 12.19
N ILE A 15 8.05 10.71 13.20
CA ILE A 15 9.43 10.66 13.72
C ILE A 15 9.71 9.25 14.26
N PRO A 16 10.87 8.63 13.89
CA PRO A 16 11.22 7.31 14.37
C PRO A 16 11.18 7.19 15.89
N GLY A 17 10.48 6.13 16.38
CA GLY A 17 10.40 5.81 17.79
C GLY A 17 9.48 6.72 18.64
N PHE A 18 8.97 7.83 18.09
CA PHE A 18 8.21 8.80 18.88
C PHE A 18 6.73 8.43 19.04
N TYR A 19 6.06 8.05 17.94
CA TYR A 19 4.61 7.89 17.93
C TYR A 19 4.10 6.57 18.52
N GLY A 20 4.99 5.63 18.83
CA GLY A 20 4.62 4.38 19.52
C GLY A 20 3.92 4.60 20.86
N GLN A 21 4.28 5.66 21.61
CA GLN A 21 3.63 6.03 22.87
C GLN A 21 2.16 6.46 22.72
N PHE A 22 1.74 6.85 21.51
CA PHE A 22 0.37 7.24 21.17
C PHE A 22 -0.42 6.12 20.50
N GLY A 23 0.16 4.89 20.43
CA GLY A 23 -0.47 3.71 19.83
C GLY A 23 -0.34 3.62 18.32
N TYR A 24 0.63 4.30 17.71
CA TYR A 24 0.96 4.15 16.30
C TYR A 24 2.10 3.14 16.12
N PHE A 25 1.95 2.24 15.15
CA PHE A 25 2.95 1.21 14.87
C PHE A 25 3.26 1.13 13.37
N TYR A 26 4.49 0.78 13.06
CA TYR A 26 4.94 0.55 11.69
C TYR A 26 4.16 -0.60 11.05
N SER A 27 3.47 -0.34 9.95
CA SER A 27 2.53 -1.31 9.39
C SER A 27 2.65 -1.50 7.89
N ILE A 28 2.66 -0.45 7.08
CA ILE A 28 2.72 -0.55 5.61
C ILE A 28 4.00 0.15 5.15
N PRO A 29 4.70 -0.35 4.11
CA PRO A 29 5.81 0.39 3.54
C PRO A 29 5.37 1.79 3.13
N LEU A 30 6.16 2.80 3.51
CA LEU A 30 5.96 4.18 3.11
C LEU A 30 6.81 4.48 1.87
N GLU A 31 8.06 4.08 1.92
CA GLU A 31 9.01 4.29 0.84
C GLU A 31 10.03 3.17 0.77
N ASN A 32 10.40 2.85 -0.45
CA ASN A 32 11.50 1.95 -0.76
C ASN A 32 12.51 2.74 -1.59
N HIS A 33 13.74 2.85 -1.11
CA HIS A 33 14.77 3.55 -1.84
C HIS A 33 15.47 2.57 -2.80
N ILE A 34 14.90 2.37 -3.99
CA ILE A 34 15.53 1.52 -5.02
C ILE A 34 16.40 2.43 -5.90
N ASN A 35 17.70 2.43 -5.64
CA ASN A 35 18.63 3.36 -6.27
C ASN A 35 19.23 2.77 -7.55
N LEU A 36 18.93 3.39 -8.68
CA LEU A 36 19.31 2.98 -10.03
C LEU A 36 20.30 4.00 -10.61
N HIS A 37 21.58 3.65 -10.66
CA HIS A 37 22.63 4.53 -11.13
C HIS A 37 22.71 4.57 -12.66
N PHE A 38 23.13 5.69 -13.22
CA PHE A 38 23.14 5.96 -14.68
C PHE A 38 23.95 4.97 -15.51
N HIS A 39 25.02 4.39 -14.96
CA HIS A 39 25.84 3.40 -15.66
C HIS A 39 25.10 2.06 -15.87
N MET A 40 24.01 1.81 -15.16
CA MET A 40 23.15 0.64 -15.31
C MET A 40 22.13 0.83 -16.44
N LEU A 41 22.05 2.05 -17.01
CA LEU A 41 21.02 2.45 -17.98
C LEU A 41 21.64 2.79 -19.34
N PRO A 42 21.99 1.77 -20.16
CA PRO A 42 22.49 1.97 -21.52
C PRO A 42 21.35 2.16 -22.55
N PHE A 43 20.15 2.52 -22.10
CA PHE A 43 18.94 2.59 -22.91
C PHE A 43 18.77 3.98 -23.53
N SER A 44 17.99 4.03 -24.62
CA SER A 44 17.45 5.21 -25.27
C SER A 44 15.93 5.18 -25.12
N HIS A 45 15.29 6.34 -25.22
CA HIS A 45 13.84 6.46 -25.29
C HIS A 45 13.32 6.77 -26.72
N ASP A 46 14.14 6.48 -27.73
CA ASP A 46 13.74 6.66 -29.13
C ASP A 46 12.46 5.90 -29.43
N GLY A 47 11.55 6.55 -30.15
CA GLY A 47 10.25 5.98 -30.49
C GLY A 47 9.17 6.17 -29.42
N TYR A 48 9.50 6.76 -28.28
CA TYR A 48 8.54 7.15 -27.23
C TYR A 48 8.50 8.68 -27.10
N SER A 49 7.31 9.25 -27.00
CA SER A 49 7.10 10.65 -26.67
C SER A 49 6.73 10.81 -25.20
N PHE A 50 7.21 11.88 -24.58
CA PHE A 50 6.92 12.23 -23.18
C PHE A 50 6.35 13.64 -23.11
N ARG A 51 5.24 13.83 -22.45
CA ARG A 51 4.64 15.12 -22.16
C ARG A 51 4.07 15.18 -20.76
N LEU A 52 3.93 16.37 -20.22
CA LEU A 52 3.19 16.56 -18.98
C LEU A 52 1.70 16.21 -19.18
N ALA A 53 1.10 15.63 -18.17
CA ALA A 53 -0.33 15.36 -18.15
C ALA A 53 -1.10 16.67 -18.02
N GLU A 54 -2.23 16.72 -18.70
CA GLU A 54 -3.18 17.84 -18.69
C GLU A 54 -4.50 17.40 -18.04
N LEU A 55 -5.42 18.34 -17.81
CA LEU A 55 -6.72 18.03 -17.21
C LEU A 55 -7.55 17.03 -18.03
N ASP A 56 -7.37 17.01 -19.34
CA ASP A 56 -8.04 16.08 -20.24
C ASP A 56 -7.51 14.63 -20.10
N ASP A 57 -6.36 14.44 -19.47
CA ASP A 57 -5.82 13.11 -19.18
C ASP A 57 -6.40 12.48 -17.90
N ILE A 58 -7.17 13.21 -17.10
CA ILE A 58 -7.72 12.69 -15.82
C ILE A 58 -8.44 11.36 -15.98
N PRO A 59 -9.32 11.15 -16.98
CA PRO A 59 -9.98 9.84 -17.13
C PRO A 59 -8.99 8.69 -17.32
N PHE A 60 -7.92 8.90 -18.09
CA PHE A 60 -6.84 7.92 -18.28
C PHE A 60 -6.08 7.67 -16.97
N LEU A 61 -5.67 8.73 -16.25
CA LEU A 61 -4.97 8.62 -14.98
C LEU A 61 -5.81 7.88 -13.92
N MET A 62 -7.12 8.12 -13.88
CA MET A 62 -8.04 7.40 -12.99
C MET A 62 -8.14 5.91 -13.34
N GLN A 63 -8.15 5.57 -14.62
CA GLN A 63 -8.16 4.17 -15.08
C GLN A 63 -6.86 3.45 -14.67
N GLU A 64 -5.71 4.08 -14.88
CA GLU A 64 -4.40 3.53 -14.49
C GLU A 64 -4.28 3.37 -12.97
N ASP A 65 -4.75 4.37 -12.20
CA ASP A 65 -4.79 4.31 -10.73
C ASP A 65 -5.68 3.16 -10.24
N GLU A 66 -6.83 2.93 -10.87
CA GLU A 66 -7.71 1.80 -10.53
C GLU A 66 -7.03 0.46 -10.81
N ALA A 67 -6.39 0.32 -11.97
CA ALA A 67 -5.64 -0.89 -12.34
C ALA A 67 -4.47 -1.14 -11.38
N TYR A 68 -3.76 -0.09 -10.98
CA TYR A 68 -2.70 -0.17 -10.00
C TYR A 68 -3.23 -0.60 -8.63
N ARG A 69 -4.26 0.06 -8.12
CA ARG A 69 -4.87 -0.25 -6.81
C ARG A 69 -5.41 -1.67 -6.69
N ALA A 70 -5.90 -2.25 -7.77
CA ALA A 70 -6.41 -3.63 -7.79
C ALA A 70 -5.38 -4.68 -7.35
N GLN A 71 -4.10 -4.36 -7.42
CA GLN A 71 -3.00 -5.25 -7.02
C GLN A 71 -2.77 -5.25 -5.51
N TYR A 72 -3.19 -4.21 -4.79
CA TYR A 72 -2.92 -4.02 -3.37
C TYR A 72 -4.13 -4.37 -2.49
N ALA A 73 -3.84 -4.78 -1.27
CA ALA A 73 -4.88 -5.00 -0.26
C ALA A 73 -5.41 -3.68 0.29
N PHE A 74 -4.50 -2.72 0.44
CA PHE A 74 -4.78 -1.38 0.95
C PHE A 74 -4.00 -0.34 0.14
N SER A 75 -4.70 0.70 -0.34
CA SER A 75 -4.15 1.79 -1.14
C SER A 75 -5.01 3.06 -1.00
N ALA A 76 -4.46 4.21 -1.37
CA ALA A 76 -5.24 5.44 -1.46
C ALA A 76 -6.25 5.38 -2.61
N VAL A 77 -7.39 6.03 -2.45
CA VAL A 77 -8.42 6.19 -3.48
C VAL A 77 -8.48 7.65 -3.90
N ARG A 78 -8.31 7.90 -5.18
CA ARG A 78 -8.32 9.24 -5.76
C ARG A 78 -9.54 9.42 -6.65
N ASN A 79 -10.36 10.40 -6.34
CA ASN A 79 -11.46 10.83 -7.21
C ASN A 79 -11.00 11.91 -8.20
N GLU A 80 -11.86 12.28 -9.13
CA GLU A 80 -11.56 13.31 -10.13
C GLU A 80 -11.12 14.64 -9.50
N ALA A 81 -11.75 15.07 -8.40
CA ALA A 81 -11.40 16.31 -7.70
C ALA A 81 -9.96 16.25 -7.14
N LYS A 82 -9.55 15.09 -6.58
CA LYS A 82 -8.17 14.88 -6.11
C LYS A 82 -7.18 14.92 -7.27
N TRP A 83 -7.49 14.27 -8.41
CA TRP A 83 -6.65 14.32 -9.60
C TRP A 83 -6.52 15.73 -10.16
N ARG A 84 -7.62 16.48 -10.24
CA ARG A 84 -7.61 17.89 -10.65
C ARG A 84 -6.71 18.72 -9.74
N TYR A 85 -6.85 18.58 -8.43
CA TYR A 85 -5.98 19.26 -7.45
C TYR A 85 -4.50 18.92 -7.66
N MET A 86 -4.19 17.63 -7.89
CA MET A 86 -2.80 17.17 -8.10
C MET A 86 -2.16 17.69 -9.38
N LEU A 87 -2.96 17.93 -10.44
CA LEU A 87 -2.48 18.48 -11.71
C LEU A 87 -2.43 20.01 -11.73
N THR A 88 -2.96 20.69 -10.72
CA THR A 88 -3.06 22.16 -10.70
C THR A 88 -2.51 22.75 -9.41
N GLU A 89 -3.33 22.86 -8.38
CA GLU A 89 -3.03 23.60 -7.15
C GLU A 89 -1.85 23.00 -6.35
N SER A 90 -1.70 21.67 -6.35
CA SER A 90 -0.62 21.01 -5.60
C SER A 90 0.77 21.36 -6.15
N LEU A 91 0.88 21.76 -7.42
CA LEU A 91 2.15 22.14 -8.04
C LEU A 91 2.82 23.34 -7.35
N GLU A 92 2.06 24.17 -6.66
CA GLU A 92 2.56 25.33 -5.91
C GLU A 92 2.91 24.98 -4.45
N THR A 93 2.83 23.72 -4.06
CA THR A 93 3.09 23.24 -2.69
C THR A 93 4.31 22.34 -2.64
N GLU A 94 4.81 22.05 -1.43
CA GLU A 94 5.87 21.07 -1.19
C GLU A 94 5.50 19.63 -1.60
N TYR A 95 4.21 19.36 -1.86
CA TYR A 95 3.70 18.06 -2.35
C TYR A 95 3.50 18.05 -3.87
N GLY A 96 3.94 19.08 -4.57
CA GLY A 96 3.86 19.19 -6.01
C GLY A 96 4.55 18.03 -6.72
N SER A 97 3.89 17.49 -7.73
CA SER A 97 4.41 16.38 -8.53
C SER A 97 4.08 16.56 -9.99
N GLU A 98 5.03 16.22 -10.84
CA GLU A 98 4.81 16.16 -12.27
C GLU A 98 4.26 14.78 -12.63
N PHE A 99 3.16 14.77 -13.38
CA PHE A 99 2.64 13.56 -14.01
C PHE A 99 3.04 13.59 -15.47
N TRP A 100 3.81 12.61 -15.89
CA TRP A 100 4.27 12.49 -17.27
C TRP A 100 3.52 11.39 -17.98
N ILE A 101 3.05 11.68 -19.19
CA ILE A 101 2.45 10.71 -20.10
C ILE A 101 3.52 10.27 -21.09
N MET A 102 3.67 8.96 -21.23
CA MET A 102 4.54 8.31 -22.21
C MET A 102 3.68 7.60 -23.25
N GLU A 103 3.94 7.85 -24.53
CA GLU A 103 3.16 7.30 -25.63
C GLU A 103 4.06 6.72 -26.73
N SER A 104 3.69 5.55 -27.27
CA SER A 104 4.31 4.92 -28.44
C SER A 104 3.38 3.89 -29.06
N GLY A 105 3.21 3.90 -30.37
CA GLY A 105 2.54 2.84 -31.11
C GLY A 105 1.10 2.51 -30.66
N GLY A 106 0.41 3.47 -30.04
CA GLY A 106 -0.94 3.28 -29.46
C GLY A 106 -0.94 2.82 -28.01
N GLU A 107 0.22 2.54 -27.41
CA GLU A 107 0.36 2.33 -25.96
C GLU A 107 0.50 3.68 -25.26
N LYS A 108 -0.11 3.80 -24.08
CA LYS A 108 -0.08 5.00 -23.26
C LYS A 108 0.15 4.60 -21.81
N PHE A 109 1.12 5.23 -21.16
CA PHE A 109 1.50 5.00 -19.79
C PHE A 109 1.70 6.34 -19.07
N TYR A 110 1.72 6.32 -17.72
CA TYR A 110 2.07 7.51 -16.95
C TYR A 110 3.13 7.17 -15.88
N CYS A 111 3.79 8.24 -15.43
CA CYS A 111 4.60 8.20 -14.22
C CYS A 111 4.44 9.49 -13.42
N ARG A 112 4.75 9.44 -12.12
CA ARG A 112 4.78 10.58 -11.21
C ARG A 112 6.20 10.84 -10.73
N ILE A 113 6.64 12.08 -10.89
CA ILE A 113 7.94 12.58 -10.45
C ILE A 113 7.69 13.75 -9.48
N PRO A 114 7.83 13.54 -8.16
CA PRO A 114 7.75 14.63 -7.18
C PRO A 114 8.77 15.74 -7.47
N GLN A 115 8.36 17.00 -7.27
CA GLN A 115 9.25 18.15 -7.40
C GLN A 115 10.28 18.18 -6.28
N ASP A 116 9.84 17.85 -5.07
CA ASP A 116 10.65 17.79 -3.86
C ASP A 116 10.57 16.39 -3.22
N GLY A 117 11.51 16.11 -2.34
CA GLY A 117 11.55 14.86 -1.58
C GLY A 117 12.88 14.66 -0.88
N PHE A 118 12.91 13.72 0.06
CA PHE A 118 14.11 13.43 0.84
C PHE A 118 15.15 12.67 0.01
N GLY A 119 16.41 13.08 0.14
CA GLY A 119 17.58 12.43 -0.50
C GLY A 119 17.98 13.05 -1.83
N GLU A 120 19.00 12.47 -2.45
CA GLU A 120 19.71 13.09 -3.58
C GLU A 120 19.17 12.65 -4.96
N GLY A 121 18.53 11.47 -5.05
CA GLY A 121 18.09 10.92 -6.33
C GLY A 121 16.85 11.60 -6.90
N LEU A 122 16.64 11.49 -8.22
CA LEU A 122 15.37 11.80 -8.85
C LEU A 122 14.34 10.77 -8.38
N ILE A 123 13.31 11.22 -7.67
CA ILE A 123 12.27 10.31 -7.16
C ILE A 123 11.27 10.01 -8.28
N VAL A 124 10.93 8.72 -8.42
CA VAL A 124 9.78 8.25 -9.18
C VAL A 124 8.87 7.55 -8.18
N SER A 125 7.70 8.11 -7.93
CA SER A 125 6.77 7.60 -6.90
C SER A 125 5.61 6.78 -7.47
N GLU A 126 5.34 6.88 -8.78
CA GLU A 126 4.32 6.09 -9.46
C GLU A 126 4.72 5.81 -10.90
N ILE A 127 4.27 4.67 -11.41
CA ILE A 127 4.34 4.30 -12.83
C ILE A 127 3.20 3.34 -13.14
N SER A 128 2.64 3.43 -14.34
CA SER A 128 1.64 2.47 -14.85
C SER A 128 2.13 1.03 -14.68
N GLU A 129 1.23 0.14 -14.30
CA GLU A 129 1.50 -1.29 -14.28
C GLU A 129 1.21 -1.93 -15.65
N GLY A 130 1.74 -3.14 -15.86
CA GLY A 130 1.61 -3.82 -17.15
C GLY A 130 2.45 -3.23 -18.29
N ILE A 131 3.30 -2.26 -17.98
CA ILE A 131 4.23 -1.64 -18.93
C ILE A 131 5.20 -2.67 -19.53
N SER A 132 5.38 -2.65 -20.84
CA SER A 132 6.26 -3.58 -21.55
C SER A 132 7.75 -3.33 -21.22
N THR A 133 8.60 -4.35 -21.38
CA THR A 133 10.03 -4.19 -21.13
C THR A 133 10.67 -3.08 -21.99
N PRO A 134 10.38 -2.96 -23.30
CA PRO A 134 10.90 -1.83 -24.09
C PRO A 134 10.43 -0.46 -23.57
N ALA A 135 9.16 -0.35 -23.16
CA ALA A 135 8.62 0.89 -22.59
C ALA A 135 9.29 1.22 -21.24
N LEU A 136 9.56 0.23 -20.37
CA LEU A 136 10.33 0.45 -19.13
C LEU A 136 11.77 0.91 -19.40
N GLN A 137 12.42 0.38 -20.41
CA GLN A 137 13.76 0.81 -20.82
C GLN A 137 13.75 2.27 -21.28
N ALA A 138 12.78 2.64 -22.11
CA ALA A 138 12.59 4.02 -22.57
C ALA A 138 12.27 4.95 -21.38
N PHE A 139 11.42 4.51 -20.47
CA PHE A 139 11.11 5.25 -19.24
C PHE A 139 12.36 5.50 -18.38
N PHE A 140 13.20 4.49 -18.14
CA PHE A 140 14.43 4.68 -17.37
C PHE A 140 15.42 5.61 -18.08
N ALA A 141 15.48 5.57 -19.43
CA ALA A 141 16.30 6.50 -20.20
C ALA A 141 15.79 7.95 -20.04
N PHE A 142 14.49 8.16 -20.13
CA PHE A 142 13.83 9.45 -19.86
C PHE A 142 14.11 9.94 -18.44
N CYS A 143 13.94 9.08 -17.43
CA CYS A 143 14.24 9.45 -16.05
C CYS A 143 15.71 9.81 -15.82
N LYS A 144 16.63 9.12 -16.52
CA LYS A 144 18.06 9.46 -16.49
C LYS A 144 18.31 10.88 -17.04
N GLU A 145 17.68 11.23 -18.16
CA GLU A 145 17.77 12.57 -18.73
C GLU A 145 17.23 13.62 -17.76
N LYS A 146 16.03 13.39 -17.21
CA LYS A 146 15.44 14.30 -16.20
C LYS A 146 16.28 14.42 -14.93
N ALA A 147 16.91 13.33 -14.48
CA ALA A 147 17.80 13.37 -13.36
C ALA A 147 19.04 14.23 -13.66
N GLN A 148 19.63 14.10 -14.85
CA GLN A 148 20.77 14.91 -15.29
C GLN A 148 20.41 16.40 -15.44
N GLU A 149 19.24 16.72 -16.00
CA GLU A 149 18.72 18.09 -16.10
C GLU A 149 18.55 18.78 -14.73
N ARG A 150 18.30 17.98 -13.68
CA ARG A 150 18.06 18.45 -12.31
C ARG A 150 19.26 18.24 -11.37
N ASP A 151 20.44 17.97 -11.90
CA ASP A 151 21.66 17.69 -11.12
C ASP A 151 21.48 16.58 -10.06
N LYS A 152 20.62 15.57 -10.34
CA LYS A 152 20.41 14.43 -9.48
C LYS A 152 21.39 13.31 -9.85
N PRO A 153 22.06 12.65 -8.87
CA PRO A 153 23.14 11.70 -9.14
C PRO A 153 22.67 10.31 -9.59
N TYR A 154 21.38 9.97 -9.39
CA TYR A 154 20.78 8.68 -9.73
C TYR A 154 19.25 8.79 -9.73
N ILE A 155 18.56 7.74 -10.22
CA ILE A 155 17.12 7.61 -10.12
C ILE A 155 16.79 6.83 -8.86
N ARG A 156 15.84 7.29 -8.05
CA ARG A 156 15.30 6.60 -6.89
C ARG A 156 13.84 6.20 -7.16
N LEU A 157 13.59 4.89 -7.29
CA LEU A 157 12.23 4.41 -7.40
C LEU A 157 11.66 4.24 -5.98
N ASN A 158 10.60 4.98 -5.68
CA ASN A 158 9.79 4.83 -4.49
C ASN A 158 8.54 4.02 -4.85
N LEU A 159 8.73 2.75 -5.14
CA LEU A 159 7.71 1.81 -5.59
C LEU A 159 7.69 0.59 -4.67
N HIS A 160 6.57 -0.13 -4.65
CA HIS A 160 6.52 -1.42 -3.99
C HIS A 160 7.52 -2.40 -4.66
N TYR A 161 8.20 -3.25 -3.89
CA TYR A 161 9.21 -4.18 -4.42
C TYR A 161 8.70 -5.15 -5.48
N GLU A 162 7.40 -5.47 -5.45
CA GLU A 162 6.77 -6.35 -6.42
C GLU A 162 6.34 -5.62 -7.72
N ALA A 163 6.39 -4.30 -7.76
CA ALA A 163 6.10 -3.53 -8.96
C ALA A 163 7.04 -3.93 -10.10
N THR A 164 6.51 -4.00 -11.32
CA THR A 164 7.27 -4.45 -12.50
C THR A 164 8.53 -3.62 -12.72
N ALA A 165 8.45 -2.30 -12.57
CA ALA A 165 9.59 -1.39 -12.68
C ALA A 165 10.64 -1.62 -11.59
N ALA A 166 10.22 -1.89 -10.34
CA ALA A 166 11.13 -2.21 -9.24
C ALA A 166 11.89 -3.50 -9.49
N ARG A 167 11.19 -4.57 -9.91
CA ARG A 167 11.83 -5.87 -10.24
C ARG A 167 12.82 -5.73 -11.41
N MET A 168 12.49 -4.96 -12.44
CA MET A 168 13.41 -4.69 -13.53
C MET A 168 14.66 -3.93 -13.03
N ALA A 169 14.47 -2.90 -12.19
CA ALA A 169 15.59 -2.15 -11.63
C ALA A 169 16.55 -3.05 -10.84
N PHE A 170 16.03 -3.95 -9.99
CA PHE A 170 16.86 -4.94 -9.29
C PHE A 170 17.58 -5.88 -10.26
N GLY A 171 16.92 -6.32 -11.33
CA GLY A 171 17.55 -7.11 -12.40
C GLY A 171 18.70 -6.38 -13.12
N LEU A 172 18.67 -5.04 -13.17
CA LEU A 172 19.74 -4.19 -13.69
C LEU A 172 20.84 -3.91 -12.67
N GLY A 173 20.69 -4.35 -11.42
CA GLY A 173 21.68 -4.17 -10.36
C GLY A 173 21.39 -3.01 -9.40
N ALA A 174 20.20 -2.44 -9.42
CA ALA A 174 19.80 -1.41 -8.47
C ALA A 174 19.97 -1.90 -7.03
N LYS A 175 20.33 -1.00 -6.15
CA LYS A 175 20.55 -1.30 -4.73
C LYS A 175 19.39 -0.76 -3.89
N GLU A 176 18.98 -1.57 -2.94
CA GLU A 176 18.06 -1.13 -1.90
C GLU A 176 18.77 -0.15 -0.96
N GLY A 177 18.14 1.00 -0.73
CA GLY A 177 18.52 1.95 0.28
C GLY A 177 17.85 1.66 1.61
N ARG A 178 17.60 2.71 2.40
CA ARG A 178 16.95 2.60 3.71
C ARG A 178 15.44 2.71 3.57
N PRO A 179 14.67 1.61 3.67
CA PRO A 179 13.22 1.67 3.61
C PRO A 179 12.64 2.35 4.86
N TYR A 180 11.44 2.90 4.72
CA TYR A 180 10.66 3.40 5.85
C TYR A 180 9.21 2.89 5.75
N ALA A 181 8.43 3.07 6.83
CA ALA A 181 7.06 2.57 6.88
C ALA A 181 6.11 3.59 7.51
N TRP A 182 4.87 3.59 7.04
CA TRP A 182 3.77 4.29 7.67
C TRP A 182 3.54 3.76 9.09
N GLN A 183 3.35 4.69 10.03
CA GLN A 183 2.91 4.38 11.37
C GLN A 183 1.39 4.51 11.41
N ILE A 184 0.71 3.43 11.74
CA ILE A 184 -0.74 3.33 11.67
C ILE A 184 -1.31 3.00 13.04
N LYS A 185 -2.38 3.69 13.42
CA LYS A 185 -3.21 3.40 14.58
C LYS A 185 -4.63 3.08 14.12
N ILE A 186 -5.21 2.04 14.68
CA ILE A 186 -6.63 1.72 14.58
C ILE A 186 -7.31 2.28 15.84
N PRO A 187 -8.09 3.36 15.74
CA PRO A 187 -8.78 3.94 16.90
C PRO A 187 -9.80 2.99 17.50
N ASP A 188 -10.61 2.35 16.65
CA ASP A 188 -11.61 1.36 17.04
C ASP A 188 -11.58 0.15 16.08
N VAL A 189 -11.21 -1.01 16.60
CA VAL A 189 -11.13 -2.26 15.84
C VAL A 189 -12.51 -2.71 15.36
N ILE A 190 -13.56 -2.47 16.16
CA ILE A 190 -14.94 -2.86 15.81
C ILE A 190 -15.41 -2.04 14.60
N CYS A 191 -15.16 -0.74 14.59
CA CYS A 191 -15.51 0.15 13.47
C CYS A 191 -14.76 -0.28 12.20
N LEU A 192 -13.44 -0.49 12.29
CA LEU A 192 -12.64 -0.96 11.15
C LEU A 192 -13.18 -2.27 10.57
N LEU A 193 -13.43 -3.28 11.42
CA LEU A 193 -13.94 -4.58 10.96
C LEU A 193 -15.34 -4.48 10.34
N LYS A 194 -16.19 -3.59 10.84
CA LYS A 194 -17.49 -3.30 10.22
C LYS A 194 -17.32 -2.67 8.84
N SER A 195 -16.42 -1.72 8.69
CA SER A 195 -16.09 -1.11 7.39
C SER A 195 -15.50 -2.14 6.41
N MET A 196 -14.75 -3.11 6.93
CA MET A 196 -14.17 -4.19 6.13
C MET A 196 -15.17 -5.32 5.78
N THR A 197 -16.39 -5.32 6.31
CA THR A 197 -17.37 -6.41 6.09
C THR A 197 -17.46 -6.86 4.63
N PRO A 198 -17.61 -5.99 3.61
CA PRO A 198 -17.76 -6.45 2.23
C PRO A 198 -16.55 -7.26 1.72
N VAL A 199 -15.33 -6.87 2.09
CA VAL A 199 -14.12 -7.57 1.67
C VAL A 199 -13.92 -8.87 2.46
N LEU A 200 -14.24 -8.89 3.74
CA LEU A 200 -14.17 -10.09 4.59
C LEU A 200 -15.15 -11.16 4.10
N GLU A 201 -16.40 -10.80 3.87
CA GLU A 201 -17.41 -11.71 3.30
C GLU A 201 -17.01 -12.24 1.91
N LYS A 202 -16.48 -11.38 1.05
CA LYS A 202 -15.98 -11.81 -0.27
C LYS A 202 -14.88 -12.85 -0.15
N ARG A 203 -13.96 -12.69 0.81
CA ARG A 203 -12.88 -13.65 1.07
C ARG A 203 -13.43 -14.98 1.58
N ILE A 204 -14.32 -14.94 2.55
CA ILE A 204 -14.96 -16.13 3.11
C ILE A 204 -15.76 -16.88 2.04
N MET A 205 -16.57 -16.20 1.24
CA MET A 205 -17.36 -16.81 0.18
C MET A 205 -16.50 -17.48 -0.92
N ALA A 206 -15.28 -17.03 -1.12
CA ALA A 206 -14.33 -17.59 -2.08
C ALA A 206 -13.45 -18.71 -1.49
N SER A 207 -13.72 -19.14 -0.25
CA SER A 207 -12.89 -20.11 0.49
C SER A 207 -13.65 -21.37 0.88
N ALA A 208 -12.96 -22.28 1.59
CA ALA A 208 -13.58 -23.44 2.21
C ALA A 208 -14.56 -23.07 3.34
N PHE A 209 -14.52 -21.84 3.83
CA PHE A 209 -15.36 -21.33 4.90
C PHE A 209 -16.64 -20.63 4.44
N LYS A 210 -17.05 -20.81 3.17
CA LYS A 210 -18.23 -20.14 2.58
C LYS A 210 -19.54 -20.35 3.36
N ASP A 211 -19.66 -21.46 4.10
CA ASP A 211 -20.84 -21.82 4.90
C ASP A 211 -20.56 -21.72 6.41
N TYR A 212 -19.43 -21.11 6.83
CA TYR A 212 -19.05 -20.99 8.22
C TYR A 212 -20.13 -20.29 9.04
N THR A 213 -20.48 -20.89 10.18
CA THR A 213 -21.39 -20.33 11.19
C THR A 213 -20.73 -20.53 12.55
N GLY A 214 -20.53 -19.44 13.29
CA GLY A 214 -19.84 -19.45 14.58
C GLY A 214 -19.32 -18.06 14.96
N THR A 215 -18.68 -18.00 16.13
CA THR A 215 -18.06 -16.80 16.66
C THR A 215 -16.55 -16.94 16.62
N PHE A 216 -15.90 -16.08 15.84
CA PHE A 216 -14.43 -15.96 15.80
C PHE A 216 -13.99 -14.76 16.63
N ARG A 217 -13.18 -14.99 17.66
CA ARG A 217 -12.72 -13.97 18.61
C ARG A 217 -11.30 -13.49 18.30
N LEU A 218 -11.13 -12.18 18.24
CA LEU A 218 -9.82 -11.51 18.26
C LEU A 218 -9.54 -11.04 19.70
N GLU A 219 -8.53 -11.63 20.33
CA GLU A 219 -8.11 -11.33 21.68
C GLU A 219 -6.88 -10.40 21.68
N PHE A 220 -7.01 -9.21 22.25
CA PHE A 220 -5.96 -8.18 22.30
C PHE A 220 -5.41 -7.93 23.71
N TYR A 221 -5.46 -8.92 24.61
CA TYR A 221 -5.06 -8.87 26.02
C TYR A 221 -5.85 -7.88 26.89
N LYS A 222 -6.12 -6.66 26.42
CA LYS A 222 -6.89 -5.63 27.13
C LYS A 222 -8.31 -5.48 26.66
N SER A 223 -8.62 -6.05 25.54
CA SER A 223 -9.94 -6.02 24.91
C SER A 223 -10.07 -7.21 23.97
N SER A 224 -11.31 -7.63 23.74
CA SER A 224 -11.61 -8.73 22.83
C SER A 224 -12.80 -8.35 21.96
N VAL A 225 -12.76 -8.79 20.71
CA VAL A 225 -13.77 -8.47 19.69
C VAL A 225 -14.30 -9.77 19.09
N ASP A 226 -15.60 -9.96 19.13
CA ASP A 226 -16.31 -11.07 18.51
C ASP A 226 -16.79 -10.71 17.11
N MET A 227 -16.45 -11.58 16.16
CA MET A 227 -16.97 -11.59 14.80
C MET A 227 -17.97 -12.76 14.67
N VAL A 228 -19.26 -12.45 14.67
CA VAL A 228 -20.34 -13.46 14.60
C VAL A 228 -20.71 -13.70 13.15
N TRP A 229 -20.56 -14.95 12.69
CA TRP A 229 -20.81 -15.37 11.33
C TRP A 229 -22.01 -16.31 11.23
N GLU A 230 -22.77 -16.19 10.15
CA GLU A 230 -23.84 -17.12 9.80
C GLU A 230 -23.80 -17.39 8.29
N LYS A 231 -23.53 -18.64 7.91
CA LYS A 231 -23.44 -19.08 6.51
C LYS A 231 -22.53 -18.16 5.66
N GLY A 232 -21.33 -17.91 6.16
CA GLY A 232 -20.32 -17.08 5.50
C GLY A 232 -20.60 -15.57 5.48
N LYS A 233 -21.65 -15.12 6.19
CA LYS A 233 -22.01 -13.71 6.33
C LYS A 233 -21.69 -13.18 7.72
N LEU A 234 -21.04 -12.03 7.79
CA LEU A 234 -20.69 -11.36 9.06
C LEU A 234 -21.94 -10.63 9.61
N LYS A 235 -22.55 -11.21 10.64
CA LYS A 235 -23.79 -10.69 11.23
C LYS A 235 -23.55 -9.54 12.19
N SER A 236 -22.49 -9.66 13.00
CA SER A 236 -22.11 -8.60 13.94
C SER A 236 -20.63 -8.61 14.23
N VAL A 237 -20.13 -7.44 14.57
CA VAL A 237 -18.82 -7.22 15.20
C VAL A 237 -19.08 -6.43 16.48
N CYS A 238 -18.71 -6.99 17.62
CA CYS A 238 -19.02 -6.40 18.93
C CYS A 238 -17.91 -6.69 19.96
N LYS A 239 -17.99 -6.05 21.13
CA LYS A 239 -17.15 -6.45 22.25
C LYS A 239 -17.48 -7.90 22.61
N ALA A 240 -16.45 -8.66 22.94
CA ALA A 240 -16.60 -10.06 23.32
C ALA A 240 -17.49 -10.22 24.54
N ASP A 241 -18.42 -11.18 24.45
CA ASP A 241 -19.32 -11.58 25.54
C ASP A 241 -19.57 -13.09 25.45
N GLY A 242 -19.45 -13.80 26.57
CA GLY A 242 -19.63 -15.25 26.61
C GLY A 242 -18.49 -16.06 25.98
N ASP A 243 -18.81 -17.25 25.46
CA ASP A 243 -17.87 -18.17 24.85
C ASP A 243 -17.72 -17.89 23.35
N ALA A 244 -16.59 -18.24 22.76
CA ALA A 244 -16.33 -18.19 21.33
C ALA A 244 -15.95 -19.58 20.82
N ASP A 245 -16.32 -19.90 19.57
CA ASP A 245 -15.99 -21.18 18.95
C ASP A 245 -14.51 -21.27 18.61
N ASP A 246 -13.94 -20.16 18.17
CA ASP A 246 -12.54 -20.01 17.74
C ASP A 246 -11.94 -18.69 18.22
N SER A 247 -10.62 -18.66 18.38
CA SER A 247 -9.93 -17.47 18.88
C SER A 247 -8.53 -17.29 18.29
N PHE A 248 -8.12 -16.02 18.26
CA PHE A 248 -6.77 -15.60 17.88
C PHE A 248 -6.28 -14.52 18.86
N TYR A 249 -5.09 -14.72 19.42
CA TYR A 249 -4.48 -13.87 20.43
C TYR A 249 -3.31 -13.09 19.88
N MET A 250 -3.29 -11.78 20.05
CA MET A 250 -2.16 -10.93 19.67
C MET A 250 -2.15 -9.59 20.40
N ASN A 251 -1.01 -8.92 20.40
CA ASN A 251 -0.96 -7.52 20.81
C ASN A 251 -1.68 -6.64 19.75
N SER A 252 -2.61 -5.80 20.22
CA SER A 252 -3.39 -4.89 19.34
C SER A 252 -2.52 -3.97 18.46
N GLN A 253 -1.32 -3.67 18.93
CA GLN A 253 -0.35 -2.85 18.20
C GLN A 253 0.15 -3.49 16.91
N LEU A 254 0.09 -4.81 16.81
CA LEU A 254 0.50 -5.55 15.62
C LEU A 254 -0.66 -5.77 14.64
N PHE A 255 -1.89 -5.55 15.09
CA PHE A 255 -3.08 -5.80 14.29
C PHE A 255 -3.14 -4.97 12.99
N PRO A 256 -2.70 -3.70 12.95
CA PRO A 256 -2.64 -2.96 11.69
C PRO A 256 -1.80 -3.65 10.61
N ALA A 257 -0.66 -4.25 10.97
CA ALA A 257 0.20 -4.95 10.01
C ALA A 257 -0.46 -6.24 9.47
N LEU A 258 -1.26 -6.93 10.29
CA LEU A 258 -2.05 -8.09 9.88
C LEU A 258 -3.27 -7.69 9.05
N ALA A 259 -4.11 -6.80 9.58
CA ALA A 259 -5.39 -6.42 8.98
C ALA A 259 -5.23 -5.78 7.59
N LEU A 260 -4.14 -5.04 7.41
CA LEU A 260 -3.82 -4.36 6.15
C LEU A 260 -2.94 -5.20 5.21
N GLY A 261 -2.74 -6.49 5.50
CA GLY A 261 -2.07 -7.45 4.63
C GLY A 261 -0.54 -7.34 4.55
N HIS A 262 0.08 -6.44 5.32
CA HIS A 262 1.53 -6.22 5.27
C HIS A 262 2.33 -7.41 5.79
N ARG A 263 1.85 -8.08 6.83
CA ARG A 263 2.48 -9.26 7.44
C ARG A 263 1.46 -10.37 7.67
N SER A 264 1.89 -11.61 7.44
CA SER A 264 1.10 -12.76 7.87
C SER A 264 1.20 -12.92 9.40
N TRP A 265 0.25 -13.64 10.01
CA TRP A 265 0.31 -13.93 11.43
C TRP A 265 1.54 -14.78 11.80
N GLN A 266 2.00 -15.66 10.91
CA GLN A 266 3.21 -16.47 11.12
C GLN A 266 4.47 -15.59 11.19
N GLU A 267 4.60 -14.61 10.28
CA GLU A 267 5.70 -13.65 10.32
C GLU A 267 5.69 -12.84 11.61
N LEU A 268 4.51 -12.38 12.04
CA LEU A 268 4.36 -11.65 13.30
C LEU A 268 4.69 -12.53 14.50
N ARG A 269 4.22 -13.80 14.52
CA ARG A 269 4.53 -14.76 15.57
C ARG A 269 6.02 -15.08 15.68
N HIS A 270 6.73 -15.07 14.56
CA HIS A 270 8.18 -15.31 14.57
C HIS A 270 8.93 -14.25 15.40
N ILE A 271 8.43 -13.02 15.38
CA ILE A 271 9.01 -11.89 16.12
C ILE A 271 8.37 -11.74 17.51
N HIS A 272 7.09 -12.08 17.63
CA HIS A 272 6.28 -11.97 18.85
C HIS A 272 5.70 -13.35 19.22
N PRO A 273 6.44 -14.18 19.97
CA PRO A 273 6.07 -15.58 20.25
C PRO A 273 4.78 -15.76 21.06
N ASP A 274 4.26 -14.69 21.65
CA ASP A 274 3.01 -14.65 22.41
C ASP A 274 1.74 -14.53 21.54
N ILE A 275 1.90 -14.63 20.22
CA ILE A 275 0.77 -14.76 19.28
C ILE A 275 0.32 -16.22 19.26
N PHE A 276 -0.96 -16.46 19.57
CA PHE A 276 -1.56 -17.79 19.61
C PHE A 276 -2.80 -17.88 18.73
N VAL A 277 -3.01 -19.07 18.20
CA VAL A 277 -4.20 -19.45 17.43
C VAL A 277 -4.84 -20.63 18.14
N GLY A 278 -6.15 -20.61 18.34
CA GLY A 278 -6.86 -21.64 19.09
C GLY A 278 -6.77 -23.04 18.48
N SER A 279 -6.80 -23.13 17.15
CA SER A 279 -6.74 -24.40 16.40
C SER A 279 -6.10 -24.22 15.02
N ALA A 280 -5.84 -25.33 14.32
CA ALA A 280 -5.41 -25.27 12.92
C ALA A 280 -6.50 -24.69 12.00
N GLU A 281 -7.76 -24.92 12.31
CA GLU A 281 -8.90 -24.37 11.59
C GLU A 281 -9.00 -22.86 11.80
N SER A 282 -8.85 -22.37 13.03
CA SER A 282 -8.76 -20.95 13.36
C SER A 282 -7.62 -20.26 12.61
N ALA A 283 -6.47 -20.94 12.43
CA ALA A 283 -5.34 -20.42 11.67
C ALA A 283 -5.71 -20.20 10.19
N LEU A 284 -6.34 -21.19 9.57
CA LEU A 284 -6.78 -21.08 8.17
C LEU A 284 -7.89 -20.06 7.99
N PHE A 285 -8.81 -19.95 8.95
CA PHE A 285 -9.86 -18.93 8.96
C PHE A 285 -9.26 -17.53 9.04
N LEU A 286 -8.33 -17.31 9.97
CA LEU A 286 -7.60 -16.05 10.10
C LEU A 286 -6.86 -15.65 8.81
N GLU A 287 -6.17 -16.61 8.17
CA GLU A 287 -5.47 -16.40 6.90
C GLU A 287 -6.43 -16.04 5.76
N THR A 288 -7.63 -16.60 5.81
CA THR A 288 -8.70 -16.26 4.86
C THR A 288 -9.21 -14.83 5.09
N LEU A 289 -9.40 -14.42 6.34
CA LEU A 289 -9.83 -13.08 6.69
C LEU A 289 -8.77 -12.03 6.36
N PHE A 290 -7.52 -12.30 6.77
CA PHE A 290 -6.39 -11.36 6.68
C PHE A 290 -5.22 -11.99 5.92
N PRO A 291 -5.36 -12.26 4.60
CA PRO A 291 -4.27 -12.82 3.81
C PRO A 291 -3.13 -11.81 3.68
N LYS A 292 -1.89 -12.31 3.70
CA LYS A 292 -0.76 -11.48 3.31
C LYS A 292 -0.93 -11.09 1.85
N LYS A 293 -1.00 -9.79 1.61
CA LYS A 293 -1.08 -9.18 0.28
C LYS A 293 -0.40 -7.81 0.35
N ALA A 294 0.32 -7.45 -0.69
CA ALA A 294 0.96 -6.15 -0.77
C ALA A 294 -0.03 -5.01 -0.47
N SER A 295 0.43 -3.99 0.24
CA SER A 295 -0.28 -2.75 0.49
C SER A 295 0.65 -1.59 0.17
N TRP A 296 0.14 -0.56 -0.48
CA TRP A 296 0.92 0.60 -0.87
C TRP A 296 0.07 1.87 -0.90
N ILE A 297 0.57 2.93 -0.28
CA ILE A 297 -0.12 4.23 -0.24
C ILE A 297 0.76 5.25 -0.97
N HIS A 298 0.23 5.85 -2.03
CA HIS A 298 0.97 6.78 -2.89
C HIS A 298 1.06 8.22 -2.37
N GLU A 299 0.47 8.52 -1.23
CA GLU A 299 0.24 9.90 -0.78
C GLU A 299 1.43 10.51 -0.02
N GLN A 300 2.64 9.99 -0.20
CA GLN A 300 3.81 10.54 0.48
C GLN A 300 4.33 11.83 -0.16
N TYR A 301 4.30 11.92 -1.47
CA TYR A 301 4.81 13.04 -2.25
C TYR A 301 3.72 13.61 -3.15
#